data_1010269c9d1d3eb91c67ee534823368e
#
_entry.id   1010269c9d1d3eb91c67ee534823368e
#
_cell.length_a   1.000
_cell.length_b   1.000
_cell.length_c   1.000
_cell.angle_alpha   90.00
_cell.angle_beta   90.00
_cell.angle_gamma   90.00
#
_symmetry.space_group_name_H-M   'P 1'
#
loop_
_entity.id
_entity.type
_entity.pdbx_description
1 polymer ?
#
loop_
_entity_poly.entity_id
_entity_poly.type
_entity_poly.pdbx_seq_one_letter_code
_entity_poly.pdbx_strand_id
1 'polypeptide(L)'
;MLKINEFQQLMKDIYLKRDQKQGLNKTFIHLIEEIGELAECLNSKNKEIIQNEIADIVAWIFSIANLLEIDMEASLLNKYPMKCPRCKNNPCICK
;
A
#
# COMPACT_ATOMS: atom_id res chain seq x y z
N MET A 1 5.67 -17.86 4.27
CA MET A 1 5.59 -16.42 4.48
C MET A 1 5.14 -15.72 3.19
N LEU A 2 4.22 -14.77 3.31
CA LEU A 2 3.65 -14.05 2.17
C LEU A 2 4.65 -13.03 1.62
N LYS A 3 5.00 -13.14 0.35
CA LYS A 3 5.89 -12.18 -0.32
C LYS A 3 5.07 -11.03 -0.92
N ILE A 4 5.75 -9.94 -1.27
CA ILE A 4 5.09 -8.76 -1.84
C ILE A 4 4.32 -9.12 -3.11
N ASN A 5 4.94 -9.86 -4.04
CA ASN A 5 4.26 -10.24 -5.28
C ASN A 5 3.11 -11.22 -5.03
N GLU A 6 3.21 -12.05 -3.99
CA GLU A 6 2.12 -12.96 -3.61
C GLU A 6 0.92 -12.18 -3.05
N PHE A 7 1.18 -11.17 -2.23
CA PHE A 7 0.11 -10.31 -1.73
C PHE A 7 -0.54 -9.52 -2.86
N GLN A 8 0.26 -8.99 -3.79
CA GLN A 8 -0.28 -8.27 -4.94
C GLN A 8 -1.18 -9.20 -5.77
N GLN A 9 -0.76 -10.44 -5.99
CA GLN A 9 -1.57 -11.41 -6.71
C GLN A 9 -2.86 -11.74 -5.94
N LEU A 10 -2.78 -11.86 -4.62
CA LEU A 10 -3.96 -12.09 -3.78
C LEU A 10 -4.97 -10.96 -3.94
N MET A 11 -4.50 -9.71 -3.92
CA MET A 11 -5.38 -8.55 -4.11
C MET A 11 -6.01 -8.55 -5.50
N LYS A 12 -5.25 -8.97 -6.50
CA LYS A 12 -5.76 -9.12 -7.86
C LYS A 12 -6.87 -10.20 -7.92
N ASP A 13 -6.60 -11.34 -7.31
CA ASP A 13 -7.56 -12.46 -7.31
C ASP A 13 -8.88 -12.07 -6.63
N ILE A 14 -8.80 -11.35 -5.51
CA ILE A 14 -9.98 -10.99 -4.74
C ILE A 14 -10.71 -9.79 -5.34
N TYR A 15 -10.00 -8.77 -5.77
CA TYR A 15 -10.59 -7.44 -6.00
C TYR A 15 -10.47 -6.87 -7.40
N LEU A 16 -9.70 -7.47 -8.32
CA LEU A 16 -9.46 -6.83 -9.61
C LEU A 16 -10.76 -6.52 -10.37
N LYS A 17 -11.70 -7.46 -10.38
CA LYS A 17 -12.98 -7.25 -11.08
C LYS A 17 -13.75 -6.08 -10.47
N ARG A 18 -13.81 -6.01 -9.15
CA ARG A 18 -14.46 -4.89 -8.44
C ARG A 18 -13.77 -3.58 -8.79
N ASP A 19 -12.44 -3.57 -8.72
CA ASP A 19 -11.65 -2.36 -8.93
C ASP A 19 -11.77 -1.87 -10.37
N GLN A 20 -11.77 -2.77 -11.34
CA GLN A 20 -11.97 -2.41 -12.75
C GLN A 20 -13.36 -1.83 -12.98
N LYS A 21 -14.37 -2.38 -12.33
CA LYS A 21 -15.75 -1.91 -12.47
C LYS A 21 -15.92 -0.50 -11.91
N GLN A 22 -15.35 -0.22 -10.74
CA GLN A 22 -15.49 1.12 -10.13
C GLN A 22 -14.51 2.15 -10.70
N GLY A 23 -13.38 1.71 -11.21
CA GLY A 23 -12.40 2.57 -11.86
C GLY A 23 -11.35 3.14 -10.92
N LEU A 24 -10.29 3.68 -11.53
CA LEU A 24 -9.12 4.17 -10.80
C LEU A 24 -9.44 5.30 -9.83
N ASN A 25 -10.21 6.29 -10.28
CA ASN A 25 -10.49 7.46 -9.44
C ASN A 25 -11.27 7.09 -8.17
N LYS A 26 -12.27 6.23 -8.31
CA LYS A 26 -13.08 5.80 -7.16
C LYS A 26 -12.26 4.92 -6.21
N THR A 27 -11.38 4.08 -6.75
CA THR A 27 -10.46 3.28 -5.95
C THR A 27 -9.53 4.18 -5.14
N PHE A 28 -9.02 5.25 -5.76
CA PHE A 28 -8.18 6.22 -5.06
C PHE A 28 -8.96 6.94 -3.95
N ILE A 29 -10.22 7.29 -4.19
CA ILE A 29 -11.07 7.91 -3.17
C ILE A 29 -11.21 6.99 -1.94
N HIS A 30 -11.39 5.70 -2.16
CA HIS A 30 -11.44 4.74 -1.06
C HIS A 30 -10.14 4.73 -0.26
N LEU A 31 -9.00 4.82 -0.94
CA LEU A 31 -7.70 4.92 -0.25
C LEU A 31 -7.65 6.16 0.64
N ILE A 32 -8.10 7.31 0.12
CA ILE A 32 -8.13 8.56 0.89
C ILE A 32 -9.02 8.42 2.13
N GLU A 33 -10.18 7.78 1.98
CA GLU A 33 -11.07 7.52 3.11
C GLU A 33 -10.40 6.69 4.20
N GLU A 34 -9.68 5.64 3.80
CA GLU A 34 -8.96 4.77 4.76
C GLU A 34 -7.85 5.53 5.47
N ILE A 35 -7.16 6.43 4.76
CA ILE A 35 -6.14 7.28 5.37
C ILE A 35 -6.76 8.18 6.44
N GLY A 36 -7.94 8.74 6.16
CA GLY A 36 -8.69 9.52 7.14
C GLY A 36 -9.06 8.70 8.37
N GLU A 37 -9.51 7.48 8.18
CA GLU A 37 -9.85 6.57 9.28
C GLU A 37 -8.62 6.23 10.12
N LEU A 38 -7.47 6.03 9.47
CA LEU A 38 -6.21 5.82 10.19
C LEU A 38 -5.88 7.03 11.06
N ALA A 39 -6.01 8.24 10.51
CA ALA A 39 -5.73 9.46 11.26
C ALA A 39 -6.58 9.54 12.53
N GLU A 40 -7.87 9.18 12.42
CA GLU A 40 -8.77 9.18 13.58
C GLU A 40 -8.37 8.13 14.61
N CYS A 41 -8.08 6.91 14.18
CA CYS A 41 -7.83 5.82 15.12
C CYS A 41 -6.45 5.87 15.79
N LEU A 42 -5.51 6.64 15.25
CA LEU A 42 -4.19 6.81 15.86
C LEU A 42 -4.28 7.35 17.29
N ASN A 43 -5.24 8.25 17.53
CA ASN A 43 -5.45 8.82 18.86
C ASN A 43 -5.96 7.81 19.87
N SER A 44 -6.61 6.74 19.44
CA SER A 44 -7.15 5.71 20.31
C SER A 44 -6.06 4.87 20.97
N LYS A 45 -4.88 4.80 20.33
CA LYS A 45 -3.76 3.95 20.74
C LYS A 45 -4.12 2.46 20.79
N ASN A 46 -5.21 2.09 20.14
CA ASN A 46 -5.63 0.68 20.05
C ASN A 46 -4.90 0.04 18.86
N LYS A 47 -3.88 -0.76 19.15
CA LYS A 47 -3.03 -1.38 18.12
C LYS A 47 -3.80 -2.27 17.16
N GLU A 48 -4.80 -2.99 17.64
CA GLU A 48 -5.58 -3.88 16.78
C GLU A 48 -6.34 -3.10 15.70
N ILE A 49 -6.98 -2.00 16.10
CA ILE A 49 -7.70 -1.14 15.16
C ILE A 49 -6.72 -0.48 14.19
N ILE A 50 -5.61 0.04 14.72
CA ILE A 50 -4.60 0.74 13.90
C ILE A 50 -4.00 -0.21 12.86
N GLN A 51 -3.65 -1.44 13.25
CA GLN A 51 -3.03 -2.39 12.33
C GLN A 51 -4.02 -2.81 11.23
N ASN A 52 -5.31 -2.91 11.53
CA ASN A 52 -6.32 -3.21 10.52
C ASN A 52 -6.44 -2.06 9.50
N GLU A 53 -6.41 -0.82 9.97
CA GLU A 53 -6.47 0.34 9.06
C GLU A 53 -5.22 0.42 8.18
N ILE A 54 -4.05 0.15 8.73
CA ILE A 54 -2.82 0.12 7.93
C ILE A 54 -2.90 -0.98 6.87
N ALA A 55 -3.39 -2.16 7.25
CA ALA A 55 -3.55 -3.27 6.30
C ALA A 55 -4.51 -2.89 5.17
N ASP A 56 -5.62 -2.21 5.49
CA ASP A 56 -6.58 -1.76 4.48
C ASP A 56 -5.95 -0.75 3.52
N ILE A 57 -5.14 0.17 4.04
CA ILE A 57 -4.44 1.16 3.21
C ILE A 57 -3.49 0.45 2.24
N VAL A 58 -2.72 -0.51 2.73
CA VAL A 58 -1.80 -1.28 1.88
C VAL A 58 -2.59 -2.02 0.80
N ALA A 59 -3.72 -2.63 1.17
CA ALA A 59 -4.57 -3.34 0.21
C ALA A 59 -5.07 -2.40 -0.90
N TRP A 60 -5.54 -1.21 -0.55
CA TRP A 60 -6.00 -0.24 -1.54
C TRP A 60 -4.87 0.26 -2.44
N ILE A 61 -3.66 0.45 -1.88
CA ILE A 61 -2.49 0.84 -2.68
C ILE A 61 -2.19 -0.26 -3.72
N PHE A 62 -2.26 -1.53 -3.32
CA PHE A 62 -2.01 -2.64 -4.24
C PHE A 62 -3.13 -2.75 -5.29
N SER A 63 -4.37 -2.44 -4.92
CA SER A 63 -5.47 -2.37 -5.89
C SER A 63 -5.18 -1.33 -6.98
N ILE A 64 -4.70 -0.16 -6.58
CA ILE A 64 -4.32 0.89 -7.54
C ILE A 64 -3.19 0.40 -8.44
N ALA A 65 -2.16 -0.22 -7.87
CA ALA A 65 -1.05 -0.77 -8.64
C ALA A 65 -1.54 -1.81 -9.66
N ASN A 66 -2.47 -2.68 -9.25
CA ASN A 66 -3.02 -3.69 -10.15
C ASN A 66 -3.80 -3.05 -11.31
N LEU A 67 -4.57 -1.99 -11.03
CA LEU A 67 -5.29 -1.28 -12.09
C LEU A 67 -4.34 -0.64 -13.10
N LEU A 68 -3.18 -0.18 -12.65
CA LEU A 68 -2.18 0.47 -13.48
C LEU A 68 -1.15 -0.51 -14.05
N GLU A 69 -1.29 -1.79 -13.72
CA GLU A 69 -0.34 -2.84 -14.14
C GLU A 69 1.09 -2.55 -13.71
N ILE A 70 1.23 -2.06 -12.47
CA ILE A 70 2.53 -1.77 -11.86
C ILE A 70 2.92 -2.94 -10.96
N ASP A 71 4.12 -3.47 -11.16
CA ASP A 71 4.71 -4.51 -10.31
C ASP A 71 5.30 -3.85 -9.07
N MET A 72 4.63 -4.02 -7.93
CA MET A 72 5.03 -3.36 -6.69
C MET A 72 6.34 -3.89 -6.12
N GLU A 73 6.59 -5.19 -6.23
CA GLU A 73 7.86 -5.74 -5.74
C GLU A 73 9.04 -5.13 -6.50
N ALA A 74 8.95 -5.09 -7.83
CA ALA A 74 9.98 -4.48 -8.65
C ALA A 74 10.12 -2.99 -8.38
N SER A 75 8.99 -2.29 -8.22
CA SER A 75 8.99 -0.85 -7.96
C SER A 75 9.67 -0.50 -6.64
N LEU A 76 9.37 -1.29 -5.58
CA LEU A 76 9.94 -1.07 -4.26
C LEU A 76 11.44 -1.34 -4.25
N LEU A 77 11.88 -2.44 -4.87
CA LEU A 77 13.30 -2.78 -4.95
C LEU A 77 14.08 -1.78 -5.78
N ASN A 78 13.47 -1.28 -6.85
CA ASN A 78 14.10 -0.27 -7.70
C ASN A 78 14.28 1.06 -6.95
N LYS A 79 13.26 1.47 -6.20
CA LYS A 79 13.28 2.74 -5.45
C LYS A 79 14.16 2.65 -4.21
N TYR A 80 14.09 1.50 -3.50
CA TYR A 80 14.79 1.30 -2.23
C TYR A 80 15.69 0.05 -2.31
N PRO A 81 16.85 0.16 -2.99
CA PRO A 81 17.74 -0.99 -3.12
C PRO A 81 18.58 -1.18 -1.86
N MET A 82 17.92 -1.55 -0.75
CA MET A 82 18.49 -1.82 0.56
C MET A 82 19.13 -0.59 1.24
N LYS A 83 18.80 0.61 0.78
CA LYS A 83 19.37 1.86 1.32
C LYS A 83 18.46 3.03 0.98
N CYS A 84 18.70 4.17 1.64
CA CYS A 84 17.99 5.42 1.34
C CYS A 84 18.31 5.86 -0.09
N PRO A 85 17.28 6.12 -0.94
CA PRO A 85 17.54 6.53 -2.32
C PRO A 85 18.17 7.91 -2.45
N ARG A 86 18.07 8.73 -1.42
CA ARG A 86 18.57 10.10 -1.43
C ARG A 86 20.04 10.19 -1.03
N CYS A 87 20.40 9.66 0.15
CA CYS A 87 21.76 9.72 0.65
C CYS A 87 22.57 8.46 0.37
N LYS A 88 21.94 7.39 -0.14
CA LYS A 88 22.59 6.11 -0.47
C LYS A 88 23.16 5.38 0.74
N ASN A 89 22.64 5.66 1.93
CA ASN A 89 23.10 5.03 3.18
C ASN A 89 21.99 4.23 3.85
N ASN A 90 22.40 3.23 4.59
CA ASN A 90 21.55 2.44 5.47
C ASN A 90 22.29 2.23 6.78
N PRO A 91 21.88 2.88 7.92
CA PRO A 91 20.68 3.72 8.01
C PRO A 91 20.83 5.07 7.32
N CYS A 92 19.70 5.69 7.03
CA CYS A 92 19.66 7.01 6.39
C CYS A 92 20.35 8.07 7.24
N ILE A 93 21.14 8.94 6.58
CA ILE A 93 21.81 10.07 7.23
C ILE A 93 21.37 11.42 6.65
N CYS A 94 20.21 11.44 5.98
CA CYS A 94 19.63 12.69 5.46
C CYS A 94 19.36 13.68 6.59
N LYS A 95 19.57 14.96 6.32
CA LYS A 95 19.28 16.04 7.26
C LYS A 95 17.92 16.66 6.98
#